data_5f30e907230275c21341b864c80dbb31
#
_entry.id   5f30e907230275c21341b864c80dbb31
#
_cell.length_a   1.000
_cell.length_b   1.000
_cell.length_c   1.000
_cell.angle_alpha   90.00
_cell.angle_beta   90.00
_cell.angle_gamma   90.00
#
_symmetry.space_group_name_H-M   'P 1'
#
loop_
_entity.id
_entity.type
_entity.pdbx_description
1 polymer ?
#
loop_
_entity_poly.entity_id
_entity_poly.type
_entity_poly.pdbx_seq_one_letter_code
_entity_poly.pdbx_strand_id
1 'polypeptide(L)'
;MHCMKPTGICALRGLACAAFFIVFGRMSLAAEIQWQRLSSTNGALPTPGESTQQTGSLVADLDKDGVKDFVLSFRKVAPALVWYRRTATGWDRYVIEKDFLTVEAGGASHDIDGDGDVDLVFGGDWQSNQVWWWENPSPNFDKNVSWRRRVIKSDGKAQHHDQVFGDLKGTGKAQLAYWNQQAKTLFLADIPKDPRSTEPWPARAVFSGQAGEGVADAARYAEGAAAADIDGDGKVDLMAGNHWFKHIDGTEFKAVKVGAIGGRIAAGKFKPGRFLQIVIAPGDGVGPLKWYECKGEPTNAADWVGHDLAGRDLVHGHTLEVGDIDGDGHLDIFAAEMAKWTEKKTDPDNPNAEALIFYGDGKAGFRKTVLARGHGFHEGRLADLDGDGDLDILNKPYNWEAPRVDVWLNNGTKKK
;
A
#
# COMPACT_ATOMS: atom_id res chain seq x y z
N MET A 1 3.44 -10.83 -107.18
CA MET A 1 4.73 -10.32 -106.67
C MET A 1 4.59 -10.08 -105.14
N HIS A 2 5.39 -10.81 -104.41
CA HIS A 2 5.79 -10.57 -103.00
C HIS A 2 4.74 -10.22 -101.95
N CYS A 3 4.35 -11.13 -101.08
CA CYS A 3 5.01 -11.64 -99.96
C CYS A 3 5.12 -10.61 -98.79
N MET A 4 4.46 -10.86 -97.71
CA MET A 4 5.04 -11.01 -96.39
C MET A 4 3.96 -11.16 -95.30
N LYS A 5 4.15 -12.15 -94.51
CA LYS A 5 3.39 -12.42 -93.27
C LYS A 5 3.77 -11.44 -92.13
N PRO A 6 2.93 -11.25 -91.16
CA PRO A 6 3.45 -11.05 -89.80
C PRO A 6 2.99 -12.11 -88.78
N THR A 7 3.90 -12.46 -88.00
CA THR A 7 3.86 -13.37 -86.87
C THR A 7 3.09 -12.83 -85.68
N GLY A 8 2.20 -13.65 -85.10
CA GLY A 8 1.53 -13.34 -83.84
C GLY A 8 2.36 -13.59 -82.64
N ILE A 9 2.28 -12.70 -81.67
CA ILE A 9 2.84 -12.83 -80.34
C ILE A 9 1.67 -13.08 -79.36
N CYS A 10 1.70 -14.28 -78.80
CA CYS A 10 0.77 -14.69 -77.71
C CYS A 10 1.25 -14.12 -76.36
N ALA A 11 0.47 -13.23 -75.75
CA ALA A 11 0.76 -12.71 -74.42
C ALA A 11 0.10 -13.61 -73.40
N LEU A 12 0.91 -14.38 -72.62
CA LEU A 12 0.48 -15.04 -71.38
C LEU A 12 0.28 -13.98 -70.30
N ARG A 13 -0.93 -13.86 -69.80
CA ARG A 13 -1.24 -13.13 -68.57
C ARG A 13 -1.01 -14.09 -67.39
N GLY A 14 0.07 -13.87 -66.65
CA GLY A 14 0.29 -14.51 -65.36
C GLY A 14 -0.63 -13.94 -64.29
N LEU A 15 -1.51 -14.76 -63.71
CA LEU A 15 -2.22 -14.45 -62.48
C LEU A 15 -1.20 -14.55 -61.32
N ALA A 16 -0.88 -13.42 -60.67
CA ALA A 16 -0.19 -13.39 -59.39
C ALA A 16 -1.19 -13.66 -58.29
N CYS A 17 -1.21 -14.87 -57.71
CA CYS A 17 -1.89 -15.14 -56.43
C CYS A 17 -1.12 -14.47 -55.29
N ALA A 18 -1.63 -13.37 -54.76
CA ALA A 18 -1.14 -12.80 -53.49
C ALA A 18 -1.62 -13.67 -52.33
N ALA A 19 -0.76 -14.48 -51.79
CA ALA A 19 -1.05 -15.19 -50.55
C ALA A 19 -1.00 -14.18 -49.37
N PHE A 20 -2.16 -13.83 -48.82
CA PHE A 20 -2.27 -13.10 -47.57
C PHE A 20 -1.93 -14.07 -46.43
N PHE A 21 -0.72 -13.96 -45.89
CA PHE A 21 -0.37 -14.57 -44.60
C PHE A 21 -1.05 -13.76 -43.50
N ILE A 22 -2.22 -14.23 -43.02
CA ILE A 22 -2.79 -13.75 -41.75
C ILE A 22 -1.90 -14.33 -40.65
N VAL A 23 -1.00 -13.51 -40.14
CA VAL A 23 -0.26 -13.81 -38.89
C VAL A 23 -1.28 -13.68 -37.76
N PHE A 24 -1.89 -14.79 -37.36
CA PHE A 24 -2.55 -14.88 -36.07
C PHE A 24 -1.47 -14.75 -35.02
N GLY A 25 -1.27 -13.54 -34.51
CA GLY A 25 -0.54 -13.33 -33.28
C GLY A 25 -1.22 -14.21 -32.20
N ARG A 26 -0.55 -15.26 -31.75
CA ARG A 26 -0.96 -15.96 -30.53
C ARG A 26 -0.93 -14.89 -29.44
N MET A 27 -2.10 -14.42 -28.99
CA MET A 27 -2.21 -13.80 -27.69
C MET A 27 -1.78 -14.88 -26.70
N SER A 28 -0.56 -14.75 -26.21
CA SER A 28 -0.11 -15.51 -25.04
C SER A 28 -1.09 -15.15 -23.92
N LEU A 29 -1.94 -16.06 -23.52
CA LEU A 29 -2.64 -15.94 -22.26
C LEU A 29 -1.53 -15.86 -21.21
N ALA A 30 -1.39 -14.70 -20.57
CA ALA A 30 -0.49 -14.58 -19.43
C ALA A 30 -0.80 -15.72 -18.47
N ALA A 31 0.25 -16.41 -18.01
CA ALA A 31 0.07 -17.50 -17.07
C ALA A 31 -0.56 -16.93 -15.79
N GLU A 32 -1.59 -17.59 -15.26
CA GLU A 32 -2.24 -17.15 -14.03
C GLU A 32 -1.40 -17.57 -12.83
N ILE A 33 -1.21 -16.65 -11.89
CA ILE A 33 -0.60 -16.90 -10.58
C ILE A 33 -1.46 -17.92 -9.83
N GLN A 34 -0.80 -18.85 -9.16
CA GLN A 34 -1.45 -19.83 -8.30
C GLN A 34 -1.45 -19.32 -6.86
N TRP A 35 -2.56 -18.74 -6.44
CA TRP A 35 -2.72 -18.24 -5.08
C TRP A 35 -3.12 -19.35 -4.11
N GLN A 36 -2.43 -19.43 -2.97
CA GLN A 36 -2.82 -20.30 -1.84
C GLN A 36 -3.21 -19.43 -0.65
N ARG A 37 -4.46 -19.47 -0.24
CA ARG A 37 -4.94 -18.76 0.95
C ARG A 37 -4.72 -19.58 2.21
N LEU A 38 -3.95 -19.07 3.14
CA LEU A 38 -3.82 -19.50 4.52
C LEU A 38 -4.68 -18.57 5.39
N SER A 39 -5.41 -19.12 6.36
CA SER A 39 -6.33 -18.31 7.19
C SER A 39 -6.31 -18.78 8.65
N SER A 40 -6.49 -17.84 9.56
CA SER A 40 -6.69 -18.17 10.97
C SER A 40 -8.04 -18.86 11.23
N THR A 41 -8.99 -18.74 10.30
CA THR A 41 -10.31 -19.39 10.44
C THR A 41 -10.30 -20.88 10.15
N ASN A 42 -9.30 -21.38 9.45
CA ASN A 42 -9.13 -22.81 9.15
C ASN A 42 -7.95 -23.44 9.89
N GLY A 43 -7.30 -22.69 10.80
CA GLY A 43 -6.19 -23.18 11.60
C GLY A 43 -4.83 -23.17 10.90
N ALA A 44 -4.73 -22.65 9.67
CA ALA A 44 -3.46 -22.51 8.96
C ALA A 44 -2.58 -21.38 9.55
N LEU A 45 -3.19 -20.43 10.23
CA LEU A 45 -2.52 -19.37 10.99
C LEU A 45 -3.05 -19.35 12.43
N PRO A 46 -2.24 -18.94 13.43
CA PRO A 46 -2.73 -18.66 14.77
C PRO A 46 -3.81 -17.57 14.75
N THR A 47 -4.79 -17.64 15.64
CA THR A 47 -5.81 -16.59 15.77
C THR A 47 -5.20 -15.27 16.25
N PRO A 48 -5.61 -14.12 15.69
CA PRO A 48 -5.01 -12.82 16.07
C PRO A 48 -5.28 -12.44 17.54
N GLY A 49 -6.46 -12.74 18.03
CA GLY A 49 -6.96 -12.38 19.37
C GLY A 49 -8.47 -12.37 19.38
N GLU A 50 -9.07 -11.58 20.26
CA GLU A 50 -10.52 -11.47 20.41
C GLU A 50 -11.09 -10.12 19.95
N SER A 51 -10.22 -9.19 19.52
CA SER A 51 -10.66 -7.87 19.12
C SER A 51 -11.52 -7.91 17.86
N THR A 52 -12.69 -7.30 17.93
CA THR A 52 -13.63 -7.18 16.80
C THR A 52 -13.32 -6.01 15.89
N GLN A 53 -12.21 -5.29 16.11
CA GLN A 53 -11.67 -4.29 15.18
C GLN A 53 -10.16 -4.44 15.06
N GLN A 54 -9.71 -4.67 13.85
CA GLN A 54 -8.32 -4.82 13.47
C GLN A 54 -7.91 -3.61 12.63
N THR A 55 -7.04 -2.77 13.16
CA THR A 55 -6.77 -1.44 12.61
C THR A 55 -5.57 -1.39 11.69
N GLY A 56 -4.36 -1.55 12.19
CA GLY A 56 -3.16 -1.48 11.37
C GLY A 56 -2.57 -2.84 11.02
N SER A 57 -1.69 -2.85 10.04
CA SER A 57 -0.78 -3.96 9.71
C SER A 57 0.57 -3.42 9.25
N LEU A 58 1.62 -4.17 9.55
CA LEU A 58 3.00 -3.85 9.19
C LEU A 58 3.73 -5.12 8.79
N VAL A 59 4.64 -5.01 7.83
CA VAL A 59 5.54 -6.08 7.42
C VAL A 59 6.99 -5.62 7.60
N ALA A 60 7.79 -6.40 8.33
CA ALA A 60 9.22 -6.16 8.53
C ALA A 60 9.91 -7.49 8.92
N ASP A 61 11.21 -7.57 8.70
CA ASP A 61 12.07 -8.63 9.23
C ASP A 61 12.48 -8.23 10.66
N LEU A 62 11.72 -8.70 11.66
CA LEU A 62 11.86 -8.27 13.06
C LEU A 62 12.88 -9.07 13.85
N ASP A 63 13.22 -10.27 13.40
CA ASP A 63 14.20 -11.14 14.05
C ASP A 63 15.50 -11.31 13.26
N LYS A 64 15.61 -10.63 12.13
CA LYS A 64 16.78 -10.61 11.24
C LYS A 64 17.12 -11.98 10.63
N ASP A 65 16.14 -12.83 10.40
CA ASP A 65 16.35 -14.11 9.76
C ASP A 65 16.35 -14.06 8.22
N GLY A 66 16.02 -12.88 7.67
CA GLY A 66 16.01 -12.59 6.24
C GLY A 66 14.64 -12.79 5.58
N VAL A 67 13.63 -13.28 6.30
CA VAL A 67 12.25 -13.44 5.83
C VAL A 67 11.35 -12.41 6.51
N LYS A 68 10.30 -11.99 5.84
CA LYS A 68 9.40 -10.98 6.41
C LYS A 68 8.41 -11.59 7.40
N ASP A 69 8.28 -10.91 8.52
CA ASP A 69 7.26 -11.09 9.52
C ASP A 69 6.13 -10.09 9.32
N PHE A 70 5.04 -10.22 10.08
CA PHE A 70 4.01 -9.20 10.09
C PHE A 70 3.45 -8.93 11.49
N VAL A 71 2.97 -7.70 11.68
CA VAL A 71 2.35 -7.20 12.90
C VAL A 71 0.93 -6.77 12.62
N LEU A 72 0.01 -7.06 13.53
CA LEU A 72 -1.36 -6.58 13.50
C LEU A 72 -1.66 -5.75 14.75
N SER A 73 -2.41 -4.66 14.56
CA SER A 73 -2.88 -3.83 15.67
C SER A 73 -4.39 -3.90 15.84
N PHE A 74 -4.85 -3.64 17.07
CA PHE A 74 -6.24 -3.79 17.47
C PHE A 74 -6.71 -2.61 18.33
N ARG A 75 -8.05 -2.41 18.32
CA ARG A 75 -8.71 -1.50 19.25
C ARG A 75 -10.07 -2.08 19.64
N LYS A 76 -10.35 -2.48 20.77
CA LYS A 76 -11.59 -2.90 21.46
C LYS A 76 -11.28 -3.72 22.68
N VAL A 77 -10.37 -4.67 22.55
CA VAL A 77 -9.89 -5.49 23.67
C VAL A 77 -8.39 -5.77 23.48
N ALA A 78 -7.71 -6.09 24.57
CA ALA A 78 -6.32 -6.54 24.57
C ALA A 78 -6.17 -7.91 23.86
N PRO A 79 -4.99 -8.21 23.33
CA PRO A 79 -3.78 -7.37 23.24
C PRO A 79 -3.94 -6.26 22.19
N ALA A 80 -3.15 -5.17 22.29
CA ALA A 80 -3.19 -4.09 21.31
C ALA A 80 -2.36 -4.38 20.07
N LEU A 81 -1.23 -5.13 20.20
CA LEU A 81 -0.38 -5.52 19.08
C LEU A 81 0.06 -6.97 19.21
N VAL A 82 0.09 -7.67 18.08
CA VAL A 82 0.65 -9.01 17.96
C VAL A 82 1.59 -9.10 16.76
N TRP A 83 2.60 -9.91 16.88
CA TRP A 83 3.59 -10.23 15.86
C TRP A 83 3.44 -11.68 15.42
N TYR A 84 3.41 -11.90 14.14
CA TYR A 84 3.48 -13.20 13.50
C TYR A 84 4.89 -13.40 12.96
N ARG A 85 5.69 -14.10 13.74
CA ARG A 85 7.05 -14.47 13.39
C ARG A 85 7.03 -15.61 12.37
N ARG A 86 7.69 -15.42 11.24
CA ARG A 86 7.85 -16.49 10.25
C ARG A 86 8.72 -17.62 10.81
N THR A 87 8.35 -18.85 10.51
CA THR A 87 9.09 -20.05 10.88
C THR A 87 9.19 -20.98 9.65
N ALA A 88 10.03 -21.99 9.70
CA ALA A 88 10.19 -22.92 8.57
C ALA A 88 8.88 -23.59 8.09
N THR A 89 7.84 -23.67 8.93
CA THR A 89 6.59 -24.37 8.64
C THR A 89 5.32 -23.53 8.75
N GLY A 90 5.45 -22.24 9.02
CA GLY A 90 4.29 -21.34 9.20
C GLY A 90 4.62 -20.12 10.01
N TRP A 91 3.75 -19.71 10.89
CA TRP A 91 3.93 -18.53 11.75
C TRP A 91 3.67 -18.83 13.21
N ASP A 92 4.52 -18.31 14.05
CA ASP A 92 4.34 -18.27 15.50
C ASP A 92 3.82 -16.91 15.93
N ARG A 93 2.80 -16.87 16.79
CA ARG A 93 2.23 -15.61 17.28
C ARG A 93 2.90 -15.19 18.59
N TYR A 94 3.38 -13.94 18.64
CA TYR A 94 3.94 -13.24 19.79
C TYR A 94 3.07 -12.05 20.18
N VAL A 95 3.09 -11.66 21.46
CA VAL A 95 2.42 -10.44 21.95
C VAL A 95 3.46 -9.32 22.04
N ILE A 96 3.28 -8.23 21.26
CA ILE A 96 4.10 -7.03 21.37
C ILE A 96 3.56 -6.11 22.48
N GLU A 97 2.24 -5.92 22.53
CA GLU A 97 1.58 -5.09 23.53
C GLU A 97 0.39 -5.82 24.13
N LYS A 98 0.54 -6.24 25.37
CA LYS A 98 -0.50 -7.00 26.10
C LYS A 98 -1.63 -6.14 26.64
N ASP A 99 -1.38 -4.83 26.84
CA ASP A 99 -2.39 -3.93 27.38
C ASP A 99 -3.38 -3.52 26.29
N PHE A 100 -4.55 -3.12 26.70
CA PHE A 100 -5.52 -2.48 25.82
C PHE A 100 -5.05 -1.07 25.44
N LEU A 101 -4.96 -0.80 24.16
CA LEU A 101 -4.78 0.53 23.58
C LEU A 101 -5.79 0.76 22.48
N THR A 102 -6.09 2.03 22.21
CA THR A 102 -6.96 2.41 21.09
C THR A 102 -6.08 2.75 19.89
N VAL A 103 -5.54 1.72 19.22
CA VAL A 103 -4.60 1.89 18.12
C VAL A 103 -5.35 2.20 16.82
N GLU A 104 -4.87 3.19 16.04
CA GLU A 104 -5.39 3.55 14.73
C GLU A 104 -4.76 2.70 13.60
N ALA A 105 -5.27 2.87 12.37
CA ALA A 105 -4.72 2.25 11.18
C ALA A 105 -3.36 2.86 10.78
N GLY A 106 -2.60 2.13 9.97
CA GLY A 106 -1.25 2.47 9.59
C GLY A 106 -0.21 1.65 10.35
N GLY A 107 0.93 2.26 10.63
CA GLY A 107 2.10 1.67 11.27
C GLY A 107 3.35 1.86 10.43
N ALA A 108 4.48 2.05 11.08
CA ALA A 108 5.79 2.17 10.43
C ALA A 108 6.86 1.44 11.25
N SER A 109 7.97 1.12 10.60
CA SER A 109 9.11 0.48 11.24
C SER A 109 10.42 1.16 10.86
N HIS A 110 11.35 1.23 11.81
CA HIS A 110 12.69 1.80 11.62
C HIS A 110 13.59 1.35 12.77
N ASP A 111 14.89 1.29 12.54
CA ASP A 111 15.89 1.21 13.63
C ASP A 111 15.96 2.59 14.31
N ILE A 112 15.12 2.78 15.35
CA ILE A 112 14.89 4.09 15.97
C ILE A 112 16.05 4.48 16.89
N ASP A 113 16.61 3.53 17.63
CA ASP A 113 17.63 3.79 18.64
C ASP A 113 19.06 3.45 18.19
N GLY A 114 19.19 2.93 16.96
CA GLY A 114 20.47 2.72 16.30
C GLY A 114 21.20 1.45 16.79
N ASP A 115 20.48 0.48 17.34
CA ASP A 115 21.06 -0.80 17.76
C ASP A 115 21.05 -1.87 16.68
N GLY A 116 20.48 -1.52 15.52
CA GLY A 116 20.41 -2.32 14.32
C GLY A 116 19.19 -3.24 14.27
N ASP A 117 18.29 -3.22 15.24
CA ASP A 117 17.03 -3.93 15.25
C ASP A 117 15.89 -3.01 14.77
N VAL A 118 14.88 -3.59 14.14
CA VAL A 118 13.76 -2.81 13.60
C VAL A 118 12.69 -2.64 14.68
N ASP A 119 12.44 -1.39 15.06
CA ASP A 119 11.39 -0.98 15.99
C ASP A 119 10.07 -0.67 15.27
N LEU A 120 9.00 -0.51 16.03
CA LEU A 120 7.65 -0.30 15.53
C LEU A 120 7.06 1.02 16.01
N VAL A 121 6.29 1.68 15.15
CA VAL A 121 5.50 2.88 15.48
C VAL A 121 4.05 2.67 15.12
N PHE A 122 3.13 3.04 16.03
CA PHE A 122 1.70 3.13 15.78
C PHE A 122 1.11 4.36 16.46
N GLY A 123 0.06 4.91 15.87
CA GLY A 123 -0.70 6.03 16.41
C GLY A 123 -1.96 5.59 17.14
N GLY A 124 -2.46 6.45 18.03
CA GLY A 124 -3.74 6.27 18.71
C GLY A 124 -4.92 6.76 17.87
N ASP A 125 -6.08 6.16 18.09
CA ASP A 125 -7.31 6.48 17.39
C ASP A 125 -7.98 7.78 17.91
N TRP A 126 -9.26 8.01 17.55
CA TRP A 126 -9.99 9.22 17.92
C TRP A 126 -10.12 9.46 19.44
N GLN A 127 -9.79 8.47 20.27
CA GLN A 127 -9.82 8.55 21.73
C GLN A 127 -8.42 8.80 22.32
N SER A 128 -7.37 8.77 21.51
CA SER A 128 -6.00 8.91 21.99
C SER A 128 -5.22 9.96 21.20
N ASN A 129 -4.60 10.87 21.93
CA ASN A 129 -3.67 11.87 21.39
C ASN A 129 -2.23 11.39 21.34
N GLN A 130 -1.98 10.08 21.48
CA GLN A 130 -0.65 9.51 21.56
C GLN A 130 -0.19 8.89 20.25
N VAL A 131 1.12 8.96 20.01
CA VAL A 131 1.88 8.14 19.07
C VAL A 131 2.94 7.44 19.89
N TRP A 132 3.07 6.13 19.67
CA TRP A 132 4.01 5.29 20.44
C TRP A 132 5.00 4.62 19.51
N TRP A 133 6.13 4.21 20.10
CA TRP A 133 7.01 3.24 19.52
C TRP A 133 7.32 2.11 20.50
N TRP A 134 7.61 0.94 19.96
CA TRP A 134 7.98 -0.26 20.71
C TRP A 134 9.39 -0.65 20.33
N GLU A 135 10.27 -0.64 21.34
CA GLU A 135 11.66 -1.05 21.24
C GLU A 135 11.73 -2.56 21.06
N ASN A 136 12.38 -3.00 19.99
CA ASN A 136 12.53 -4.42 19.65
C ASN A 136 13.49 -5.09 20.65
N PRO A 137 13.08 -6.15 21.36
CA PRO A 137 13.92 -6.80 22.38
C PRO A 137 14.91 -7.82 21.80
N SER A 138 15.20 -7.79 20.50
CA SER A 138 16.10 -8.72 19.81
C SER A 138 17.42 -8.90 20.62
N PRO A 139 17.99 -10.11 20.68
CA PRO A 139 17.45 -11.38 20.19
C PRO A 139 16.56 -12.10 21.23
N ASN A 140 16.15 -11.44 22.34
CA ASN A 140 15.54 -12.05 23.50
C ASN A 140 14.01 -12.03 23.42
N PHE A 141 13.45 -12.73 22.46
CA PHE A 141 12.00 -12.78 22.25
C PHE A 141 11.29 -13.74 23.19
N ASP A 142 10.21 -13.28 23.83
CA ASP A 142 9.27 -14.11 24.59
C ASP A 142 7.85 -13.90 24.06
N LYS A 143 7.13 -15.02 23.83
CA LYS A 143 5.78 -14.99 23.21
C LYS A 143 4.74 -14.19 24.00
N ASN A 144 4.95 -14.02 25.33
CA ASN A 144 3.97 -13.45 26.25
C ASN A 144 4.47 -12.19 26.98
N VAL A 145 5.69 -11.74 26.69
CA VAL A 145 6.27 -10.54 27.29
C VAL A 145 6.17 -9.38 26.32
N SER A 146 5.50 -8.31 26.74
CA SER A 146 5.39 -7.10 25.93
C SER A 146 6.76 -6.46 25.67
N TRP A 147 6.92 -5.91 24.48
CA TRP A 147 8.04 -5.04 24.15
C TRP A 147 7.98 -3.76 24.96
N ARG A 148 9.08 -3.05 25.08
CA ARG A 148 9.10 -1.78 25.80
C ARG A 148 8.46 -0.68 24.96
N ARG A 149 7.27 -0.22 25.41
CA ARG A 149 6.57 0.92 24.79
C ARG A 149 7.13 2.24 25.31
N ARG A 150 7.28 3.22 24.39
CA ARG A 150 7.68 4.60 24.64
C ARG A 150 6.76 5.56 23.89
N VAL A 151 6.79 6.84 24.26
CA VAL A 151 5.88 7.85 23.75
C VAL A 151 6.61 8.80 22.80
N ILE A 152 6.15 8.90 21.56
CA ILE A 152 6.61 9.89 20.59
C ILE A 152 5.84 11.21 20.76
N LYS A 153 4.52 11.14 21.01
CA LYS A 153 3.63 12.27 21.18
C LYS A 153 2.55 11.94 22.20
N SER A 154 2.17 12.92 23.04
CA SER A 154 1.14 12.75 24.07
C SER A 154 0.30 14.01 24.35
N ASP A 155 0.30 14.98 23.43
CA ASP A 155 -0.39 16.26 23.58
C ASP A 155 -1.33 16.57 22.40
N GLY A 156 -2.08 17.67 22.47
CA GLY A 156 -2.90 18.19 21.38
C GLY A 156 -4.07 17.27 21.00
N LYS A 157 -4.42 17.27 19.71
CA LYS A 157 -5.57 16.54 19.19
C LYS A 157 -5.27 15.06 19.03
N ALA A 158 -6.31 14.25 19.01
CA ALA A 158 -6.28 12.79 18.86
C ALA A 158 -6.29 12.35 17.37
N GLN A 159 -6.23 11.06 17.14
CA GLN A 159 -6.37 10.35 15.87
C GLN A 159 -5.17 10.50 14.93
N HIS A 160 -4.25 9.56 15.04
CA HIS A 160 -2.99 9.55 14.30
C HIS A 160 -2.98 8.38 13.31
N HIS A 161 -3.46 8.65 12.11
CA HIS A 161 -3.53 7.70 11.00
C HIS A 161 -2.22 7.72 10.20
N ASP A 162 -1.80 6.60 9.69
CA ASP A 162 -0.61 6.38 8.86
C ASP A 162 0.67 7.07 9.35
N GLN A 163 1.73 6.31 9.34
CA GLN A 163 3.07 6.72 9.69
C GLN A 163 4.04 6.29 8.59
N VAL A 164 5.08 7.10 8.33
CA VAL A 164 6.13 6.75 7.36
C VAL A 164 7.47 7.33 7.81
N PHE A 165 8.53 6.53 7.69
CA PHE A 165 9.91 7.00 7.84
C PHE A 165 10.55 7.28 6.49
N GLY A 166 11.42 8.29 6.45
CA GLY A 166 12.23 8.64 5.28
C GLY A 166 13.25 9.73 5.64
N ASP A 167 14.28 9.90 4.83
CA ASP A 167 15.16 11.07 4.93
C ASP A 167 14.45 12.30 4.33
N LEU A 168 13.44 12.76 5.05
CA LEU A 168 12.53 13.83 4.64
C LEU A 168 13.13 15.24 4.79
N LYS A 169 14.37 15.32 5.28
CA LYS A 169 15.12 16.58 5.44
C LYS A 169 16.39 16.61 4.59
N GLY A 170 16.71 15.53 3.87
CA GLY A 170 17.94 15.41 3.08
C GLY A 170 19.22 15.42 3.91
N THR A 171 19.17 14.90 5.14
CA THR A 171 20.27 14.90 6.10
C THR A 171 21.01 13.58 6.22
N GLY A 172 20.56 12.55 5.49
CA GLY A 172 21.03 11.18 5.64
C GLY A 172 20.47 10.48 6.89
N LYS A 173 19.48 11.07 7.56
CA LYS A 173 18.81 10.51 8.74
C LYS A 173 17.30 10.49 8.52
N ALA A 174 16.65 9.44 8.98
CA ALA A 174 15.21 9.32 8.88
C ALA A 174 14.48 10.29 9.83
N GLN A 175 13.34 10.75 9.41
CA GLN A 175 12.31 11.41 10.21
C GLN A 175 11.01 10.63 10.09
N LEU A 176 10.14 10.76 11.10
CA LEU A 176 8.81 10.20 11.12
C LEU A 176 7.80 11.25 10.65
N ALA A 177 7.05 10.95 9.57
CA ALA A 177 5.86 11.72 9.23
C ALA A 177 4.61 10.95 9.64
N TYR A 178 3.58 11.67 10.15
CA TYR A 178 2.31 11.08 10.56
C TYR A 178 1.15 12.08 10.48
N TRP A 179 -0.04 11.60 10.14
CA TRP A 179 -1.26 12.39 10.22
C TRP A 179 -1.77 12.53 11.65
N ASN A 180 -2.24 13.73 11.99
CA ASN A 180 -3.18 13.95 13.07
C ASN A 180 -4.50 14.40 12.44
N GLN A 181 -5.45 13.47 12.31
CA GLN A 181 -6.70 13.70 11.57
C GLN A 181 -7.59 14.74 12.25
N GLN A 182 -7.73 14.73 13.60
CA GLN A 182 -8.52 15.74 14.30
C GLN A 182 -7.89 17.13 14.26
N ALA A 183 -6.57 17.23 14.15
CA ALA A 183 -5.88 18.49 13.92
C ALA A 183 -5.86 18.87 12.42
N LYS A 184 -6.20 17.94 11.53
CA LYS A 184 -6.09 18.09 10.06
C LYS A 184 -4.66 18.50 9.64
N THR A 185 -3.66 17.88 10.28
CA THR A 185 -2.26 18.31 10.16
C THR A 185 -1.37 17.10 9.92
N LEU A 186 -0.50 17.21 8.93
CA LEU A 186 0.63 16.32 8.72
C LEU A 186 1.83 16.84 9.52
N PHE A 187 2.34 16.01 10.41
CA PHE A 187 3.49 16.31 11.24
C PHE A 187 4.74 15.61 10.75
N LEU A 188 5.88 16.22 11.01
CA LEU A 188 7.22 15.67 10.86
C LEU A 188 7.93 15.73 12.20
N ALA A 189 8.34 14.56 12.70
CA ALA A 189 9.08 14.43 13.95
C ALA A 189 10.52 13.98 13.67
N ASP A 190 11.48 14.64 14.33
CA ASP A 190 12.86 14.21 14.32
C ASP A 190 13.05 13.06 15.32
N ILE A 191 13.77 12.00 14.92
CA ILE A 191 14.25 10.99 15.88
C ILE A 191 15.28 11.68 16.78
N PRO A 192 15.06 11.73 18.11
CA PRO A 192 16.00 12.36 19.04
C PRO A 192 17.35 11.64 19.06
N LYS A 193 18.40 12.33 19.49
CA LYS A 193 19.71 11.71 19.67
C LYS A 193 19.67 10.54 20.67
N ASP A 194 18.81 10.65 21.67
CA ASP A 194 18.53 9.59 22.65
C ASP A 194 17.01 9.38 22.72
N PRO A 195 16.46 8.52 21.83
CA PRO A 195 15.02 8.28 21.78
C PRO A 195 14.50 7.48 22.99
N ARG A 196 15.38 6.78 23.70
CA ARG A 196 15.03 6.02 24.90
C ARG A 196 14.71 6.90 26.10
N SER A 197 15.22 8.16 26.14
CA SER A 197 15.04 9.10 27.27
C SER A 197 14.31 10.39 26.86
N THR A 198 14.02 10.61 25.56
CA THR A 198 13.37 11.82 25.07
C THR A 198 11.91 11.57 24.77
N GLU A 199 11.02 12.12 25.58
CA GLU A 199 9.56 12.08 25.42
C GLU A 199 8.96 13.45 25.76
N PRO A 200 8.13 14.06 24.90
CA PRO A 200 7.82 13.69 23.50
C PRO A 200 8.96 14.06 22.54
N TRP A 201 8.89 13.54 21.29
CA TRP A 201 9.85 13.92 20.24
C TRP A 201 9.60 15.33 19.73
N PRO A 202 10.65 16.04 19.27
CA PRO A 202 10.48 17.30 18.56
C PRO A 202 9.72 17.09 17.25
N ALA A 203 8.55 17.70 17.15
CA ALA A 203 7.72 17.59 15.95
C ALA A 203 7.20 18.98 15.51
N ARG A 204 6.88 19.09 14.22
CA ARG A 204 6.35 20.31 13.62
C ARG A 204 5.35 19.99 12.52
N ALA A 205 4.46 20.93 12.24
CA ALA A 205 3.55 20.82 11.12
C ALA A 205 4.30 21.02 9.79
N VAL A 206 4.08 20.13 8.84
CA VAL A 206 4.46 20.26 7.43
C VAL A 206 3.31 20.86 6.63
N PHE A 207 2.09 20.44 6.95
CA PHE A 207 0.89 20.87 6.26
C PHE A 207 -0.29 20.89 7.24
N SER A 208 -1.12 21.94 7.14
CA SER A 208 -2.38 22.05 7.86
C SER A 208 -3.48 22.40 6.86
N GLY A 209 -4.53 21.60 6.81
CA GLY A 209 -5.64 21.80 5.89
C GLY A 209 -6.55 20.59 5.82
N GLN A 210 -7.58 20.65 4.99
CA GLN A 210 -8.43 19.51 4.70
C GLN A 210 -7.92 18.82 3.45
N ALA A 211 -7.53 17.56 3.55
CA ALA A 211 -7.41 16.73 2.37
C ALA A 211 -8.83 16.52 1.81
N GLY A 212 -9.08 16.94 0.56
CA GLY A 212 -10.36 16.70 -0.09
C GLY A 212 -11.45 17.75 0.14
N GLU A 213 -11.14 19.05 0.22
CA GLU A 213 -12.16 20.10 0.14
C GLU A 213 -13.08 19.88 -1.07
N GLY A 214 -14.38 19.71 -0.79
CA GLY A 214 -15.42 19.53 -1.83
C GLY A 214 -15.92 18.11 -2.06
N VAL A 215 -15.49 17.11 -1.29
CA VAL A 215 -16.00 15.73 -1.33
C VAL A 215 -16.74 15.40 -0.04
N ALA A 216 -17.78 14.54 -0.15
CA ALA A 216 -18.67 14.13 0.95
C ALA A 216 -17.93 13.72 2.23
N ASP A 217 -18.64 13.70 3.34
CA ASP A 217 -18.16 13.55 4.73
C ASP A 217 -17.04 12.49 4.98
N ALA A 218 -16.97 11.45 4.18
CA ALA A 218 -15.96 10.40 4.29
C ALA A 218 -14.54 10.87 3.90
N ALA A 219 -14.42 11.93 3.10
CA ALA A 219 -13.13 12.53 2.74
C ALA A 219 -12.60 13.51 3.81
N ARG A 220 -13.22 13.56 4.97
CA ARG A 220 -12.77 14.40 6.10
C ARG A 220 -11.44 13.94 6.67
N TYR A 221 -11.10 12.68 6.49
CA TYR A 221 -9.93 12.09 7.12
C TYR A 221 -8.83 11.96 6.08
N ALA A 222 -7.72 12.63 6.33
CA ALA A 222 -6.51 12.39 5.58
C ALA A 222 -5.95 11.02 5.96
N GLU A 223 -5.81 10.15 4.97
CA GLU A 223 -5.30 8.78 5.09
C GLU A 223 -4.19 8.58 4.07
N GLY A 224 -3.40 7.55 4.28
CA GLY A 224 -2.25 7.22 3.45
C GLY A 224 -1.07 8.16 3.70
N ALA A 225 0.09 7.56 3.84
CA ALA A 225 1.37 8.24 3.84
C ALA A 225 2.40 7.37 3.15
N ALA A 226 3.19 7.97 2.25
CA ALA A 226 4.28 7.31 1.56
C ALA A 226 5.43 8.30 1.31
N ALA A 227 6.63 7.78 1.12
CA ALA A 227 7.83 8.57 0.87
C ALA A 227 8.54 8.03 -0.38
N ALA A 228 8.81 8.90 -1.36
CA ALA A 228 9.55 8.58 -2.58
C ALA A 228 10.05 9.85 -3.25
N ASP A 229 11.09 9.75 -4.07
CA ASP A 229 11.54 10.83 -4.97
C ASP A 229 10.63 10.84 -6.22
N ILE A 230 9.59 11.68 -6.20
CA ILE A 230 8.54 11.70 -7.23
C ILE A 230 9.03 12.37 -8.52
N ASP A 231 9.82 13.43 -8.42
CA ASP A 231 10.24 14.21 -9.59
C ASP A 231 11.68 13.91 -10.06
N GLY A 232 12.37 12.97 -9.41
CA GLY A 232 13.70 12.52 -9.78
C GLY A 232 14.76 13.58 -9.54
N ASP A 233 14.62 14.40 -8.47
CA ASP A 233 15.61 15.41 -8.10
C ASP A 233 16.64 14.92 -7.06
N GLY A 234 16.48 13.67 -6.59
CA GLY A 234 17.36 13.02 -5.61
C GLY A 234 16.96 13.28 -4.17
N LYS A 235 15.87 13.97 -3.91
CA LYS A 235 15.32 14.20 -2.57
C LYS A 235 14.07 13.35 -2.33
N VAL A 236 13.93 12.86 -1.12
CA VAL A 236 12.73 12.10 -0.74
C VAL A 236 11.59 13.08 -0.47
N ASP A 237 10.51 12.94 -1.23
CA ASP A 237 9.26 13.67 -1.05
C ASP A 237 8.31 12.91 -0.12
N LEU A 238 7.28 13.60 0.36
CA LEU A 238 6.14 13.00 1.04
C LEU A 238 4.92 12.95 0.13
N MET A 239 4.16 11.88 0.22
CA MET A 239 2.80 11.79 -0.30
C MET A 239 1.85 11.50 0.86
N ALA A 240 0.73 12.19 0.92
CA ALA A 240 -0.25 11.96 1.97
C ALA A 240 -1.64 12.42 1.54
N GLY A 241 -2.65 11.57 1.73
CA GLY A 241 -4.01 11.84 1.30
C GLY A 241 -4.14 11.97 -0.22
N ASN A 242 -4.33 13.18 -0.72
CA ASN A 242 -4.38 13.47 -2.16
C ASN A 242 -3.30 14.49 -2.60
N HIS A 243 -2.28 14.66 -1.80
CA HIS A 243 -1.20 15.61 -2.05
C HIS A 243 0.15 14.91 -2.22
N TRP A 244 0.95 15.48 -3.09
CA TRP A 244 2.39 15.36 -3.11
C TRP A 244 3.01 16.58 -2.44
N PHE A 245 3.88 16.36 -1.48
CA PHE A 245 4.65 17.39 -0.78
C PHE A 245 6.08 17.31 -1.28
N LYS A 246 6.39 18.13 -2.30
CA LYS A 246 7.74 18.22 -2.84
C LYS A 246 8.69 18.77 -1.79
N HIS A 247 9.74 18.02 -1.52
CA HIS A 247 10.83 18.48 -0.66
C HIS A 247 11.62 19.58 -1.37
N ILE A 248 11.63 20.79 -0.80
CA ILE A 248 12.39 21.92 -1.34
C ILE A 248 13.78 21.96 -0.72
N ASP A 249 13.86 22.14 0.60
CA ASP A 249 15.10 22.16 1.35
C ASP A 249 14.84 21.98 2.85
N GLY A 250 15.66 21.14 3.49
CA GLY A 250 15.60 20.87 4.94
C GLY A 250 14.18 20.50 5.37
N THR A 251 13.44 21.49 5.79
CA THR A 251 12.11 21.30 6.37
C THR A 251 11.00 21.99 5.57
N GLU A 252 11.34 22.51 4.41
CA GLU A 252 10.39 23.20 3.52
C GLU A 252 9.83 22.24 2.49
N PHE A 253 8.50 22.19 2.41
CA PHE A 253 7.77 21.38 1.43
C PHE A 253 6.77 22.26 0.67
N LYS A 254 6.64 22.00 -0.62
CA LYS A 254 5.60 22.58 -1.46
C LYS A 254 4.49 21.56 -1.65
N ALA A 255 3.31 21.84 -1.10
CA ALA A 255 2.13 21.00 -1.29
C ALA A 255 1.56 21.16 -2.70
N VAL A 256 1.34 20.04 -3.39
CA VAL A 256 0.72 19.95 -4.72
C VAL A 256 -0.46 18.99 -4.64
N LYS A 257 -1.67 19.46 -4.91
CA LYS A 257 -2.86 18.63 -4.94
C LYS A 257 -2.86 17.80 -6.23
N VAL A 258 -2.78 16.48 -6.12
CA VAL A 258 -2.72 15.56 -7.25
C VAL A 258 -4.12 15.03 -7.61
N GLY A 259 -4.90 14.63 -6.61
CA GLY A 259 -6.21 14.00 -6.78
C GLY A 259 -7.36 14.83 -6.21
N ALA A 260 -8.59 14.52 -6.65
CA ALA A 260 -9.80 15.15 -6.14
C ALA A 260 -10.19 14.62 -4.75
N ILE A 261 -9.96 13.32 -4.49
CA ILE A 261 -10.28 12.66 -3.23
C ILE A 261 -9.00 12.34 -2.47
N GLY A 262 -9.04 12.38 -1.14
CA GLY A 262 -8.00 11.87 -0.27
C GLY A 262 -8.30 10.42 0.13
N GLY A 263 -7.26 9.67 0.44
CA GLY A 263 -7.36 8.28 0.85
C GLY A 263 -5.98 7.62 0.83
N ARG A 264 -5.93 6.34 0.55
CA ARG A 264 -4.66 5.59 0.40
C ARG A 264 -3.89 6.11 -0.81
N ILE A 265 -2.57 6.28 -0.65
CA ILE A 265 -1.71 6.84 -1.69
C ILE A 265 -0.43 6.01 -1.82
N ALA A 266 -0.02 5.76 -3.06
CA ALA A 266 1.22 5.06 -3.39
C ALA A 266 1.83 5.65 -4.67
N ALA A 267 3.10 5.34 -4.94
CA ALA A 267 3.76 5.75 -6.18
C ALA A 267 4.54 4.59 -6.79
N GLY A 268 4.70 4.64 -8.12
CA GLY A 268 5.48 3.66 -8.84
C GLY A 268 5.83 4.13 -10.25
N LYS A 269 6.78 3.41 -10.86
CA LYS A 269 7.20 3.64 -12.25
C LYS A 269 6.40 2.73 -13.17
N PHE A 270 5.18 3.13 -13.53
CA PHE A 270 4.29 2.33 -14.40
C PHE A 270 4.58 2.50 -15.89
N LYS A 271 5.38 3.50 -16.25
CA LYS A 271 5.80 3.75 -17.63
C LYS A 271 7.13 4.48 -17.68
N PRO A 272 7.85 4.45 -18.82
CA PRO A 272 9.04 5.28 -19.00
C PRO A 272 8.72 6.78 -18.87
N GLY A 273 9.67 7.53 -18.32
CA GLY A 273 9.54 8.98 -18.13
C GLY A 273 10.40 9.46 -16.97
N ARG A 274 10.42 10.75 -16.70
CA ARG A 274 11.18 11.35 -15.62
C ARG A 274 10.51 11.09 -14.27
N PHE A 275 9.22 11.36 -14.16
CA PHE A 275 8.48 11.36 -12.90
C PHE A 275 7.91 9.97 -12.57
N LEU A 276 7.78 9.67 -11.29
CA LEU A 276 6.94 8.57 -10.82
C LEU A 276 5.46 8.91 -11.07
N GLN A 277 4.64 7.89 -11.16
CA GLN A 277 3.20 8.03 -11.19
C GLN A 277 2.64 7.78 -9.80
N ILE A 278 1.56 8.47 -9.45
CA ILE A 278 0.91 8.39 -8.14
C ILE A 278 -0.42 7.66 -8.30
N VAL A 279 -0.74 6.75 -7.37
CA VAL A 279 -2.04 6.06 -7.32
C VAL A 279 -2.78 6.49 -6.06
N ILE A 280 -4.08 6.74 -6.16
CA ILE A 280 -4.94 7.12 -5.05
C ILE A 280 -6.20 6.25 -5.05
N ALA A 281 -6.49 5.64 -3.90
CA ALA A 281 -7.72 4.92 -3.61
C ALA A 281 -8.56 5.70 -2.56
N PRO A 282 -9.88 5.51 -2.50
CA PRO A 282 -10.77 6.37 -1.72
C PRO A 282 -10.68 6.20 -0.19
N GLY A 283 -9.85 5.29 0.34
CA GLY A 283 -9.74 5.07 1.78
C GLY A 283 -11.07 4.64 2.40
N ASP A 284 -11.48 5.26 3.51
CA ASP A 284 -12.76 5.00 4.19
C ASP A 284 -14.00 5.42 3.38
N GLY A 285 -13.82 6.18 2.31
CA GLY A 285 -14.88 6.72 1.47
C GLY A 285 -15.34 5.81 0.35
N VAL A 286 -16.19 6.38 -0.52
CA VAL A 286 -16.57 5.80 -1.81
C VAL A 286 -16.04 6.71 -2.91
N GLY A 287 -15.37 6.14 -3.90
CA GLY A 287 -14.81 6.92 -5.00
C GLY A 287 -13.94 6.11 -5.96
N PRO A 288 -13.43 6.76 -7.00
CA PRO A 288 -12.62 6.09 -8.02
C PRO A 288 -11.23 5.71 -7.52
N LEU A 289 -10.73 4.58 -8.00
CA LEU A 289 -9.32 4.24 -7.97
C LEU A 289 -8.65 4.83 -9.21
N LYS A 290 -7.72 5.76 -9.02
CA LYS A 290 -7.03 6.43 -10.14
C LYS A 290 -5.52 6.41 -9.99
N TRP A 291 -4.83 6.26 -11.11
CA TRP A 291 -3.43 6.62 -11.19
C TRP A 291 -3.27 7.98 -11.91
N TYR A 292 -2.23 8.70 -11.55
CA TYR A 292 -1.97 10.06 -12.03
C TYR A 292 -0.58 10.15 -12.64
N GLU A 293 -0.47 10.81 -13.80
CA GLU A 293 0.80 11.18 -14.42
C GLU A 293 0.93 12.69 -14.54
N CYS A 294 2.14 13.18 -14.38
CA CYS A 294 2.44 14.57 -14.69
C CYS A 294 2.74 14.75 -16.19
N LYS A 295 2.01 15.64 -16.86
CA LYS A 295 2.17 15.98 -18.28
C LYS A 295 3.03 17.22 -18.54
N GLY A 296 3.36 17.97 -17.50
CA GLY A 296 4.09 19.24 -17.63
C GLY A 296 4.96 19.52 -16.40
N GLU A 297 4.71 20.62 -15.73
CA GLU A 297 5.45 21.05 -14.54
C GLU A 297 4.89 20.33 -13.29
N PRO A 298 5.66 19.48 -12.59
CA PRO A 298 5.13 18.63 -11.52
C PRO A 298 4.63 19.42 -10.33
N THR A 299 5.11 20.64 -10.12
CA THR A 299 4.62 21.52 -9.04
C THR A 299 3.37 22.31 -9.40
N ASN A 300 2.84 22.13 -10.62
CA ASN A 300 1.55 22.66 -11.05
C ASN A 300 0.49 21.56 -10.97
N ALA A 301 -0.48 21.72 -10.06
CA ALA A 301 -1.55 20.72 -9.85
C ALA A 301 -2.37 20.42 -11.13
N ALA A 302 -2.51 21.39 -12.05
CA ALA A 302 -3.25 21.22 -13.30
C ALA A 302 -2.55 20.29 -14.31
N ASP A 303 -1.25 20.04 -14.14
CA ASP A 303 -0.49 19.15 -15.02
C ASP A 303 -0.55 17.67 -14.60
N TRP A 304 -1.20 17.36 -13.48
CA TRP A 304 -1.47 16.00 -13.05
C TRP A 304 -2.78 15.49 -13.63
N VAL A 305 -2.69 14.49 -14.48
CA VAL A 305 -3.83 13.89 -15.20
C VAL A 305 -4.15 12.53 -14.61
N GLY A 306 -5.38 12.37 -14.12
CA GLY A 306 -5.86 11.13 -13.52
C GLY A 306 -6.52 10.20 -14.53
N HIS A 307 -6.22 8.90 -14.42
CA HIS A 307 -6.75 7.81 -15.23
C HIS A 307 -7.47 6.80 -14.34
N ASP A 308 -8.68 6.43 -14.70
CA ASP A 308 -9.46 5.44 -13.94
C ASP A 308 -8.90 4.02 -14.17
N LEU A 309 -8.75 3.25 -13.09
CA LEU A 309 -8.28 1.86 -13.14
C LEU A 309 -9.42 0.86 -13.02
N ALA A 310 -10.37 1.11 -12.14
CA ALA A 310 -11.38 0.12 -11.79
C ALA A 310 -12.59 0.12 -12.74
N GLY A 311 -12.90 1.26 -13.39
CA GLY A 311 -14.09 1.47 -14.20
C GLY A 311 -15.37 1.60 -13.36
N ARG A 312 -15.24 1.76 -12.06
CA ARG A 312 -16.31 1.98 -11.07
C ARG A 312 -15.73 2.62 -9.82
N ASP A 313 -16.56 3.18 -8.98
CA ASP A 313 -16.17 3.57 -7.64
C ASP A 313 -15.88 2.33 -6.78
N LEU A 314 -14.85 2.41 -5.94
CA LEU A 314 -14.59 1.48 -4.87
C LEU A 314 -15.34 1.92 -3.61
N VAL A 315 -15.86 0.94 -2.88
CA VAL A 315 -16.48 1.14 -1.57
C VAL A 315 -15.46 0.80 -0.50
N HIS A 316 -15.04 1.80 0.26
CA HIS A 316 -14.02 1.63 1.30
C HIS A 316 -12.72 1.01 0.76
N GLY A 317 -12.10 1.64 -0.24
CA GLY A 317 -10.83 1.19 -0.86
C GLY A 317 -9.63 1.41 0.06
N HIS A 318 -9.60 0.73 1.20
CA HIS A 318 -8.65 0.98 2.30
C HIS A 318 -7.38 0.13 2.23
N THR A 319 -7.14 -0.53 1.11
CA THR A 319 -5.89 -1.22 0.78
C THR A 319 -5.37 -0.73 -0.56
N LEU A 320 -4.12 -0.30 -0.60
CA LEU A 320 -3.42 0.11 -1.81
C LEU A 320 -1.93 -0.15 -1.66
N GLU A 321 -1.38 -1.01 -2.51
CA GLU A 321 0.04 -1.37 -2.55
C GLU A 321 0.52 -1.41 -4.01
N VAL A 322 1.81 -1.23 -4.21
CA VAL A 322 2.48 -1.28 -5.51
C VAL A 322 3.68 -2.22 -5.43
N GLY A 323 3.78 -3.16 -6.35
CA GLY A 323 4.88 -4.11 -6.44
C GLY A 323 4.82 -4.91 -7.74
N ASP A 324 5.89 -5.59 -8.09
CA ASP A 324 5.94 -6.55 -9.21
C ASP A 324 5.40 -7.90 -8.71
N ILE A 325 4.09 -8.12 -8.87
CA ILE A 325 3.37 -9.27 -8.27
C ILE A 325 3.55 -10.54 -9.12
N ASP A 326 3.66 -10.40 -10.45
CA ASP A 326 3.79 -11.56 -11.35
C ASP A 326 5.23 -11.81 -11.81
N GLY A 327 6.20 -11.03 -11.31
CA GLY A 327 7.63 -11.20 -11.55
C GLY A 327 8.05 -10.89 -12.99
N ASP A 328 7.28 -10.07 -13.72
CA ASP A 328 7.58 -9.72 -15.12
C ASP A 328 8.51 -8.51 -15.28
N GLY A 329 8.89 -7.87 -14.17
CA GLY A 329 9.75 -6.69 -14.10
C GLY A 329 9.01 -5.37 -14.25
N HIS A 330 7.69 -5.38 -14.26
CA HIS A 330 6.85 -4.19 -14.28
C HIS A 330 6.06 -4.08 -12.96
N LEU A 331 5.76 -2.84 -12.57
CA LEU A 331 5.01 -2.63 -11.34
C LEU A 331 3.51 -2.82 -11.57
N ASP A 332 2.90 -3.56 -10.64
CA ASP A 332 1.48 -3.81 -10.52
C ASP A 332 0.88 -2.96 -9.41
N ILE A 333 -0.45 -2.89 -9.38
CA ILE A 333 -1.21 -2.22 -8.34
C ILE A 333 -2.13 -3.25 -7.69
N PHE A 334 -2.03 -3.40 -6.37
CA PHE A 334 -2.98 -4.13 -5.55
C PHE A 334 -3.87 -3.14 -4.82
N ALA A 335 -5.18 -3.24 -5.02
CA ALA A 335 -6.17 -2.42 -4.34
C ALA A 335 -7.34 -3.28 -3.88
N ALA A 336 -7.85 -3.05 -2.67
CA ALA A 336 -8.94 -3.84 -2.16
C ALA A 336 -9.93 -3.04 -1.32
N GLU A 337 -11.18 -3.50 -1.36
CA GLU A 337 -12.31 -2.91 -0.66
C GLU A 337 -12.48 -3.53 0.74
N MET A 338 -12.86 -2.71 1.68
CA MET A 338 -13.23 -3.10 3.02
C MET A 338 -14.73 -3.45 3.08
N ALA A 339 -15.09 -4.36 3.98
CA ALA A 339 -16.47 -4.56 4.41
C ALA A 339 -16.57 -4.25 5.91
N LYS A 340 -17.54 -3.45 6.29
CA LYS A 340 -17.83 -3.07 7.68
C LYS A 340 -19.19 -3.58 8.11
N TRP A 341 -19.37 -3.81 9.41
CA TRP A 341 -20.71 -4.03 9.94
C TRP A 341 -21.61 -2.83 9.67
N THR A 342 -22.84 -3.09 9.17
CA THR A 342 -23.91 -2.11 9.21
C THR A 342 -24.22 -1.70 10.65
N GLU A 343 -24.93 -0.60 10.85
CA GLU A 343 -25.35 -0.15 12.20
C GLU A 343 -26.10 -1.24 12.96
N LYS A 344 -26.92 -2.02 12.26
CA LYS A 344 -27.70 -3.12 12.84
C LYS A 344 -26.87 -4.36 13.16
N LYS A 345 -25.65 -4.46 12.64
CA LYS A 345 -24.73 -5.59 12.78
C LYS A 345 -25.34 -6.94 12.36
N THR A 346 -26.20 -6.93 11.35
CA THR A 346 -26.79 -8.14 10.78
C THR A 346 -26.05 -8.64 9.55
N ASP A 347 -25.47 -7.71 8.81
CA ASP A 347 -24.85 -7.90 7.49
C ASP A 347 -23.71 -6.88 7.29
N PRO A 348 -22.80 -7.11 6.33
CA PRO A 348 -21.81 -6.12 5.94
C PRO A 348 -22.42 -5.03 5.06
N ASP A 349 -21.87 -3.82 5.12
CA ASP A 349 -22.25 -2.70 4.26
C ASP A 349 -21.76 -2.88 2.81
N ASN A 350 -20.73 -3.70 2.60
CA ASN A 350 -20.19 -4.06 1.29
C ASN A 350 -20.03 -5.58 1.15
N PRO A 351 -21.13 -6.34 0.92
CA PRO A 351 -21.08 -7.81 0.85
C PRO A 351 -20.32 -8.34 -0.36
N ASN A 352 -20.07 -7.52 -1.36
CA ASN A 352 -19.36 -7.87 -2.59
C ASN A 352 -17.97 -7.22 -2.68
N ALA A 353 -17.37 -6.86 -1.53
CA ALA A 353 -16.03 -6.29 -1.49
C ALA A 353 -15.05 -7.08 -2.36
N GLU A 354 -14.31 -6.39 -3.22
CA GLU A 354 -13.34 -7.00 -4.14
C GLU A 354 -11.91 -6.70 -3.74
N ALA A 355 -11.05 -7.70 -3.90
CA ALA A 355 -9.60 -7.53 -3.95
C ALA A 355 -9.16 -7.59 -5.42
N LEU A 356 -8.52 -6.53 -5.89
CA LEU A 356 -8.19 -6.28 -7.29
C LEU A 356 -6.68 -6.22 -7.49
N ILE A 357 -6.18 -6.91 -8.50
CA ILE A 357 -4.81 -6.76 -8.97
C ILE A 357 -4.86 -6.19 -10.40
N PHE A 358 -4.07 -5.17 -10.64
CA PHE A 358 -3.89 -4.53 -11.93
C PHE A 358 -2.46 -4.78 -12.38
N TYR A 359 -2.27 -5.82 -13.20
CA TYR A 359 -0.95 -6.17 -13.75
C TYR A 359 -0.52 -5.16 -14.80
N GLY A 360 0.61 -4.50 -14.57
CA GLY A 360 1.15 -3.46 -15.41
C GLY A 360 1.95 -4.03 -16.60
N ASP A 361 2.00 -3.30 -17.71
CA ASP A 361 2.78 -3.67 -18.89
C ASP A 361 4.03 -2.80 -19.08
N GLY A 362 4.39 -2.01 -18.06
CA GLY A 362 5.48 -1.04 -18.11
C GLY A 362 5.25 0.14 -19.09
N LYS A 363 4.06 0.27 -19.67
CA LYS A 363 3.66 1.33 -20.62
C LYS A 363 2.39 2.05 -20.18
N ALA A 364 2.01 1.90 -18.91
CA ALA A 364 0.76 2.39 -18.31
C ALA A 364 -0.52 1.68 -18.82
N GLY A 365 -0.40 0.51 -19.42
CA GLY A 365 -1.51 -0.42 -19.64
C GLY A 365 -1.63 -1.36 -18.43
N PHE A 366 -2.88 -1.65 -18.02
CA PHE A 366 -3.15 -2.50 -16.86
C PHE A 366 -4.19 -3.56 -17.17
N ARG A 367 -3.89 -4.80 -16.82
CA ARG A 367 -4.83 -5.93 -16.92
C ARG A 367 -5.43 -6.21 -15.54
N LYS A 368 -6.71 -5.90 -15.37
CA LYS A 368 -7.44 -6.12 -14.11
C LYS A 368 -7.77 -7.58 -13.88
N THR A 369 -7.52 -8.08 -12.68
CA THR A 369 -7.94 -9.40 -12.18
C THR A 369 -8.58 -9.24 -10.80
N VAL A 370 -9.58 -10.06 -10.50
CA VAL A 370 -10.19 -10.13 -9.17
C VAL A 370 -9.58 -11.31 -8.43
N LEU A 371 -8.83 -11.05 -7.37
CA LEU A 371 -8.25 -12.06 -6.51
C LEU A 371 -9.31 -12.73 -5.63
N ALA A 372 -10.19 -11.93 -5.02
CA ALA A 372 -11.21 -12.40 -4.09
C ALA A 372 -12.46 -11.50 -4.12
N ARG A 373 -13.60 -12.08 -3.73
CA ARG A 373 -14.89 -11.37 -3.53
C ARG A 373 -15.52 -11.76 -2.21
N GLY A 374 -16.27 -10.84 -1.59
CA GLY A 374 -17.02 -11.08 -0.36
C GLY A 374 -16.14 -11.21 0.89
N HIS A 375 -14.86 -10.85 0.78
CA HIS A 375 -13.94 -10.75 1.91
C HIS A 375 -13.48 -9.32 2.04
N GLY A 376 -13.69 -8.71 3.19
CA GLY A 376 -13.18 -7.37 3.47
C GLY A 376 -11.65 -7.39 3.62
N PHE A 377 -10.99 -6.43 2.98
CA PHE A 377 -9.56 -6.17 3.11
C PHE A 377 -9.34 -4.82 3.78
N HIS A 378 -8.52 -4.79 4.80
CA HIS A 378 -8.19 -3.56 5.52
C HIS A 378 -6.69 -3.52 5.84
N GLU A 379 -6.00 -2.49 5.36
CA GLU A 379 -4.54 -2.38 5.53
C GLU A 379 -3.79 -3.63 5.01
N GLY A 380 -4.22 -4.19 3.86
CA GLY A 380 -3.49 -5.27 3.23
C GLY A 380 -2.08 -4.84 2.80
N ARG A 381 -1.11 -5.77 2.79
CA ARG A 381 0.28 -5.51 2.45
C ARG A 381 0.78 -6.50 1.41
N LEU A 382 1.73 -6.04 0.57
CA LEU A 382 2.52 -6.87 -0.32
C LEU A 382 3.90 -7.11 0.29
N ALA A 383 4.32 -8.35 0.39
CA ALA A 383 5.68 -8.73 0.77
C ALA A 383 5.94 -10.19 0.44
N ASP A 384 7.20 -10.57 0.26
CA ASP A 384 7.63 -11.97 0.28
C ASP A 384 7.56 -12.48 1.73
N LEU A 385 6.47 -13.20 2.06
CA LEU A 385 6.16 -13.65 3.42
C LEU A 385 6.62 -15.08 3.70
N ASP A 386 7.00 -15.83 2.67
CA ASP A 386 7.48 -17.19 2.86
C ASP A 386 8.94 -17.41 2.41
N GLY A 387 9.57 -16.38 1.83
CA GLY A 387 10.98 -16.34 1.49
C GLY A 387 11.30 -16.99 0.13
N ASP A 388 10.30 -17.14 -0.76
CA ASP A 388 10.50 -17.75 -2.08
C ASP A 388 10.82 -16.74 -3.19
N GLY A 389 10.73 -15.44 -2.90
CA GLY A 389 11.05 -14.33 -3.79
C GLY A 389 9.86 -13.74 -4.53
N ASP A 390 8.69 -14.34 -4.45
CA ASP A 390 7.44 -13.82 -5.03
C ASP A 390 6.70 -12.93 -4.01
N LEU A 391 5.94 -11.92 -4.47
CA LEU A 391 5.17 -11.08 -3.56
C LEU A 391 3.85 -11.73 -3.17
N ASP A 392 3.69 -11.96 -1.87
CA ASP A 392 2.48 -12.43 -1.23
C ASP A 392 1.59 -11.29 -0.77
N ILE A 393 0.36 -11.62 -0.35
CA ILE A 393 -0.60 -10.66 0.18
C ILE A 393 -0.97 -11.01 1.61
N LEU A 394 -0.64 -10.13 2.55
CA LEU A 394 -1.22 -10.12 3.89
C LEU A 394 -2.57 -9.43 3.86
N ASN A 395 -3.59 -10.03 4.49
CA ASN A 395 -4.90 -9.41 4.68
C ASN A 395 -5.46 -9.62 6.08
N LYS A 396 -6.24 -8.67 6.52
CA LYS A 396 -7.17 -8.77 7.64
C LYS A 396 -8.43 -7.96 7.36
N PRO A 397 -9.61 -8.34 7.89
CA PRO A 397 -10.78 -7.47 7.86
C PRO A 397 -10.62 -6.31 8.85
N TYR A 398 -11.43 -5.27 8.70
CA TYR A 398 -11.56 -4.23 9.72
C TYR A 398 -12.41 -4.73 10.90
N ASN A 399 -13.71 -4.95 10.69
CA ASN A 399 -14.62 -5.40 11.75
C ASN A 399 -15.63 -6.47 11.30
N TRP A 400 -16.00 -6.51 10.01
CA TRP A 400 -16.75 -7.63 9.46
C TRP A 400 -15.85 -8.87 9.41
N GLU A 401 -16.30 -10.00 9.98
CA GLU A 401 -15.53 -11.24 10.12
C GLU A 401 -14.24 -11.12 10.98
N ALA A 402 -14.05 -10.02 11.70
CA ALA A 402 -12.95 -9.91 12.67
C ALA A 402 -13.30 -10.66 13.98
N PRO A 403 -12.32 -11.31 14.65
CA PRO A 403 -10.90 -11.35 14.29
C PRO A 403 -10.56 -12.42 13.24
N ARG A 404 -9.81 -12.04 12.22
CA ARG A 404 -9.28 -12.92 11.19
C ARG A 404 -7.96 -12.37 10.64
N VAL A 405 -7.06 -13.23 10.22
CA VAL A 405 -5.91 -12.90 9.38
C VAL A 405 -5.79 -13.92 8.26
N ASP A 406 -5.45 -13.45 7.08
CA ASP A 406 -5.21 -14.25 5.90
C ASP A 406 -3.84 -13.92 5.31
N VAL A 407 -3.13 -14.92 4.82
CA VAL A 407 -1.98 -14.78 3.93
C VAL A 407 -2.34 -15.47 2.62
N TRP A 408 -2.16 -14.78 1.52
CA TRP A 408 -2.31 -15.32 0.18
C TRP A 408 -0.90 -15.49 -0.39
N LEU A 409 -0.41 -16.74 -0.37
CA LEU A 409 0.90 -17.09 -0.94
C LEU A 409 0.80 -17.12 -2.46
N ASN A 410 1.76 -16.48 -3.09
CA ASN A 410 1.98 -16.48 -4.52
C ASN A 410 2.89 -17.66 -4.89
N ASN A 411 2.33 -18.74 -5.39
CA ASN A 411 3.13 -19.92 -5.78
C ASN A 411 3.63 -19.81 -7.25
N GLY A 412 3.80 -18.58 -7.72
CA GLY A 412 4.26 -18.29 -9.08
C GLY A 412 3.25 -18.66 -10.16
N THR A 413 3.69 -18.56 -11.40
CA THR A 413 2.88 -18.90 -12.56
C THR A 413 3.09 -20.37 -12.95
N LYS A 414 2.03 -21.11 -13.28
CA LYS A 414 2.19 -22.46 -13.85
C LYS A 414 3.03 -22.39 -15.12
N LYS A 415 4.23 -22.98 -15.09
CA LYS A 415 4.96 -23.31 -16.32
C LYS A 415 4.11 -24.26 -17.13
N LYS A 416 3.64 -23.83 -18.31
CA LYS A 416 2.92 -24.70 -19.27
C LYS A 416 3.88 -25.67 -19.94
#